data_231622924bbb8feaf8bce982b1631590
#
_entry.id   231622924bbb8feaf8bce982b1631590
#
_cell.length_a   1.000
_cell.length_b   1.000
_cell.length_c   1.000
_cell.angle_alpha   90.00
_cell.angle_beta   90.00
_cell.angle_gamma   90.00
#
_symmetry.space_group_name_H-M   'P 1'
#
loop_
_entity.id
_entity.type
_entity.pdbx_description
1 polymer ?
#
loop_
_entity_poly.entity_id
_entity_poly.type
_entity_poly.pdbx_seq_one_letter_code
_entity_poly.pdbx_strand_id
1 'polypeptide(L)'
;MNNILKLININVFYDDKKILDNINIEFERNKITSIIGPSGCGKTTLLKTINKIILEENNSRIIGNIEFDGVDTDNIPIEILRKNIGMVFQNPTPFPLSIYKNISYALKYYGYNKKYLENKVIDILKTVNLYDEVKDKLNTSALKLSGGQKQRLCLARSLSVEPNILLLDEPCSSLDIINSEKIEETLIKLKEKYTIIIVTHNINQAKKISDNAIFMYNGKIIESGKTQDIFSNPKNQVTKNYILN
;
A
#
# COMPACT_ATOMS: atom_id res chain seq x y z
N MET A 1 22.40 3.33 6.17
CA MET A 1 21.50 2.98 5.07
C MET A 1 20.12 3.49 5.45
N ASN A 2 19.36 4.06 4.50
CA ASN A 2 18.10 4.74 4.83
C ASN A 2 16.87 3.81 4.67
N ASN A 3 16.99 2.54 5.15
CA ASN A 3 15.91 1.57 5.04
C ASN A 3 14.95 1.71 6.22
N ILE A 4 13.66 1.82 5.93
CA ILE A 4 12.60 1.95 6.93
C ILE A 4 11.99 0.62 7.32
N LEU A 5 12.03 -0.37 6.41
CA LEU A 5 11.42 -1.68 6.61
C LEU A 5 12.38 -2.75 6.09
N LYS A 6 12.51 -3.83 6.86
CA LYS A 6 13.31 -4.99 6.49
C LYS A 6 12.57 -6.27 6.82
N LEU A 7 12.54 -7.19 5.87
CA LEU A 7 12.01 -8.54 6.00
C LEU A 7 13.17 -9.51 5.97
N ILE A 8 13.24 -10.41 6.96
CA ILE A 8 14.36 -11.33 7.16
C ILE A 8 13.81 -12.76 7.25
N ASN A 9 14.13 -13.60 6.27
CA ASN A 9 13.76 -15.02 6.20
C ASN A 9 12.25 -15.24 6.38
N ILE A 10 11.40 -14.36 5.83
CA ILE A 10 9.95 -14.44 5.99
C ILE A 10 9.41 -15.63 5.21
N ASN A 11 8.73 -16.50 5.95
CA ASN A 11 7.92 -17.59 5.42
C ASN A 11 6.49 -17.41 5.93
N VAL A 12 5.51 -17.61 5.06
CA VAL A 12 4.09 -17.50 5.40
C VAL A 12 3.37 -18.76 4.98
N PHE A 13 2.50 -19.23 5.87
CA PHE A 13 1.71 -20.43 5.66
C PHE A 13 0.23 -20.12 5.90
N TYR A 14 -0.64 -20.81 5.15
CA TYR A 14 -2.04 -21.03 5.47
C TYR A 14 -2.22 -22.53 5.65
N ASP A 15 -2.60 -22.96 6.83
CA ASP A 15 -2.51 -24.35 7.26
C ASP A 15 -1.08 -24.89 6.99
N ASP A 16 -0.95 -25.97 6.22
CA ASP A 16 0.34 -26.56 5.84
C ASP A 16 0.87 -26.01 4.50
N LYS A 17 0.10 -25.15 3.81
CA LYS A 17 0.50 -24.62 2.52
C LYS A 17 1.39 -23.39 2.68
N LYS A 18 2.66 -23.51 2.26
CA LYS A 18 3.57 -22.37 2.20
C LYS A 18 3.20 -21.46 1.03
N ILE A 19 2.94 -20.18 1.31
CA ILE A 19 2.60 -19.15 0.32
C ILE A 19 3.78 -18.24 0.03
N LEU A 20 4.55 -17.85 1.07
CA LEU A 20 5.80 -17.12 0.90
C LEU A 20 6.95 -17.99 1.41
N ASP A 21 8.05 -18.01 0.64
CA ASP A 21 9.20 -18.86 0.90
C ASP A 21 10.48 -18.03 0.94
N ASN A 22 11.02 -17.87 2.16
CA ASN A 22 12.30 -17.24 2.44
C ASN A 22 12.45 -15.83 1.83
N ILE A 23 11.45 -14.95 2.08
CA ILE A 23 11.49 -13.57 1.60
C ILE A 23 12.52 -12.78 2.41
N ASN A 24 13.48 -12.20 1.70
CA ASN A 24 14.48 -11.29 2.23
C ASN A 24 14.47 -10.03 1.39
N ILE A 25 14.15 -8.87 1.97
CA ILE A 25 14.06 -7.60 1.24
C ILE A 25 14.13 -6.41 2.20
N GLU A 26 14.67 -5.32 1.72
CA GLU A 26 14.71 -4.04 2.42
C GLU A 26 14.01 -2.96 1.59
N PHE A 27 13.29 -2.05 2.25
CA PHE A 27 12.58 -0.96 1.59
C PHE A 27 13.18 0.38 2.02
N GLU A 28 13.59 1.16 1.03
CA GLU A 28 14.17 2.49 1.24
C GLU A 28 13.09 3.49 1.65
N ARG A 29 13.44 4.38 2.61
CA ARG A 29 12.56 5.49 3.05
C ARG A 29 12.28 6.45 1.90
N ASN A 30 11.03 6.94 1.83
CA ASN A 30 10.58 7.94 0.85
C ASN A 30 10.83 7.52 -0.61
N LYS A 31 10.61 6.24 -0.90
CA LYS A 31 10.65 5.65 -2.23
C LYS A 31 9.36 4.92 -2.53
N ILE A 32 9.02 4.83 -3.81
CA ILE A 32 7.98 3.92 -4.29
C ILE A 32 8.65 2.63 -4.73
N THR A 33 8.27 1.52 -4.12
CA THR A 33 8.68 0.18 -4.55
C THR A 33 7.47 -0.57 -5.09
N SER A 34 7.52 -0.98 -6.36
CA SER A 34 6.49 -1.84 -6.95
C SER A 34 6.81 -3.30 -6.76
N ILE A 35 5.80 -4.09 -6.45
CA ILE A 35 5.86 -5.55 -6.42
C ILE A 35 5.03 -6.07 -7.59
N ILE A 36 5.68 -6.70 -8.56
CA ILE A 36 5.07 -7.25 -9.77
C ILE A 36 5.23 -8.76 -9.83
N GLY A 37 4.41 -9.42 -10.63
CA GLY A 37 4.44 -10.87 -10.83
C GLY A 37 3.05 -11.41 -11.16
N PRO A 38 2.94 -12.69 -11.57
CA PRO A 38 1.68 -13.30 -11.96
C PRO A 38 0.66 -13.34 -10.81
N SER A 39 -0.63 -13.49 -11.17
CA SER A 39 -1.69 -13.67 -10.18
C SER A 39 -1.43 -14.91 -9.32
N GLY A 40 -1.72 -14.81 -8.02
CA GLY A 40 -1.55 -15.92 -7.08
C GLY A 40 -0.09 -16.17 -6.63
N CYS A 41 0.90 -15.39 -7.05
CA CYS A 41 2.30 -15.61 -6.64
C CYS A 41 2.65 -15.12 -5.22
N GLY A 42 1.68 -14.56 -4.45
CA GLY A 42 1.89 -14.17 -3.06
C GLY A 42 2.05 -12.67 -2.80
N LYS A 43 1.85 -11.77 -3.78
CA LYS A 43 2.05 -10.31 -3.63
C LYS A 43 1.17 -9.69 -2.54
N THR A 44 -0.14 -9.92 -2.59
CA THR A 44 -1.10 -9.45 -1.56
C THR A 44 -0.77 -10.04 -0.19
N THR A 45 -0.37 -11.32 -0.14
CA THR A 45 0.08 -11.98 1.09
C THR A 45 1.29 -11.27 1.68
N LEU A 46 2.26 -10.87 0.85
CA LEU A 46 3.43 -10.11 1.30
C LEU A 46 3.02 -8.75 1.90
N LEU A 47 2.12 -7.98 1.25
CA LEU A 47 1.63 -6.72 1.82
C LEU A 47 0.94 -6.95 3.17
N LYS A 48 0.04 -7.93 3.26
CA LYS A 48 -0.68 -8.26 4.50
C LYS A 48 0.26 -8.74 5.61
N THR A 49 1.39 -9.34 5.27
CA THR A 49 2.42 -9.77 6.22
C THR A 49 3.13 -8.57 6.85
N ILE A 50 3.44 -7.53 6.08
CA ILE A 50 4.19 -6.35 6.52
C ILE A 50 3.53 -5.64 7.70
N ASN A 51 2.20 -5.45 7.68
CA ASN A 51 1.46 -4.83 8.79
C ASN A 51 0.72 -5.83 9.68
N LYS A 52 1.06 -7.12 9.56
CA LYS A 52 0.51 -8.23 10.35
C LYS A 52 -1.01 -8.41 10.27
N ILE A 53 -1.68 -7.82 9.26
CA ILE A 53 -3.13 -8.02 9.08
C ILE A 53 -3.44 -9.47 8.67
N ILE A 54 -2.48 -10.16 8.09
CA ILE A 54 -2.59 -11.57 7.73
C ILE A 54 -2.87 -12.46 8.96
N LEU A 55 -2.41 -12.08 10.15
CA LEU A 55 -2.64 -12.84 11.40
C LEU A 55 -4.10 -12.80 11.87
N GLU A 56 -4.96 -11.98 11.24
CA GLU A 56 -6.41 -12.00 11.45
C GLU A 56 -7.11 -13.02 10.54
N GLU A 57 -6.40 -13.59 9.57
CA GLU A 57 -6.91 -14.64 8.70
C GLU A 57 -6.72 -16.02 9.38
N ASN A 58 -7.75 -16.86 9.30
CA ASN A 58 -7.73 -18.17 9.93
C ASN A 58 -6.54 -19.01 9.43
N ASN A 59 -5.91 -19.70 10.38
CA ASN A 59 -4.81 -20.65 10.12
C ASN A 59 -3.57 -20.03 9.44
N SER A 60 -3.41 -18.70 9.49
CA SER A 60 -2.22 -18.04 8.98
C SER A 60 -1.08 -18.07 10.01
N ARG A 61 0.16 -18.20 9.51
CA ARG A 61 1.37 -18.21 10.35
C ARG A 61 2.52 -17.53 9.61
N ILE A 62 3.23 -16.65 10.32
CA ILE A 62 4.47 -16.00 9.86
C ILE A 62 5.64 -16.61 10.62
N ILE A 63 6.73 -16.93 9.90
CA ILE A 63 8.03 -17.31 10.46
C ILE A 63 9.08 -16.38 9.85
N GLY A 64 10.00 -15.88 10.65
CA GLY A 64 11.01 -14.90 10.25
C GLY A 64 10.85 -13.61 11.05
N ASN A 65 11.60 -12.58 10.69
CA ASN A 65 11.60 -11.30 11.42
C ASN A 65 11.27 -10.14 10.49
N ILE A 66 10.45 -9.19 10.97
CA ILE A 66 10.12 -7.94 10.30
C ILE A 66 10.60 -6.80 11.18
N GLU A 67 11.50 -5.97 10.67
CA GLU A 67 11.99 -4.77 11.34
C GLU A 67 11.37 -3.52 10.71
N PHE A 68 10.77 -2.68 11.53
CA PHE A 68 10.28 -1.35 11.16
C PHE A 68 11.07 -0.30 11.90
N ASP A 69 11.76 0.57 11.17
CA ASP A 69 12.64 1.62 11.69
C ASP A 69 13.69 1.10 12.69
N GLY A 70 14.25 -0.09 12.39
CA GLY A 70 15.26 -0.76 13.22
C GLY A 70 14.71 -1.49 14.45
N VAL A 71 13.38 -1.52 14.64
CA VAL A 71 12.73 -2.20 15.75
C VAL A 71 11.97 -3.42 15.22
N ASP A 72 12.16 -4.58 15.87
CA ASP A 72 11.37 -5.77 15.59
C ASP A 72 9.88 -5.49 15.81
N THR A 73 9.07 -5.77 14.80
CA THR A 73 7.62 -5.50 14.83
C THR A 73 6.86 -6.35 15.86
N ASP A 74 7.45 -7.42 16.38
CA ASP A 74 6.87 -8.19 17.50
C ASP A 74 6.91 -7.42 18.82
N ASN A 75 7.81 -6.45 18.92
CA ASN A 75 7.92 -5.54 20.08
C ASN A 75 7.08 -4.26 19.93
N ILE A 76 6.34 -4.09 18.84
CA ILE A 76 5.49 -2.91 18.58
C ILE A 76 4.02 -3.30 18.80
N PRO A 77 3.25 -2.59 19.65
CA PRO A 77 1.81 -2.79 19.77
C PRO A 77 1.13 -2.71 18.38
N ILE A 78 0.22 -3.65 18.11
CA ILE A 78 -0.35 -3.82 16.77
C ILE A 78 -1.06 -2.56 16.25
N GLU A 79 -1.71 -1.81 17.13
CA GLU A 79 -2.38 -0.55 16.78
C GLU A 79 -1.38 0.52 16.36
N ILE A 80 -0.22 0.56 17.02
CA ILE A 80 0.87 1.49 16.68
C ILE A 80 1.53 1.07 15.37
N LEU A 81 1.76 -0.23 15.16
CA LEU A 81 2.29 -0.75 13.89
C LEU A 81 1.36 -0.36 12.74
N ARG A 82 0.05 -0.61 12.85
CA ARG A 82 -0.94 -0.32 11.81
C ARG A 82 -1.22 1.16 11.61
N LYS A 83 -0.99 1.99 12.63
CA LYS A 83 -0.98 3.45 12.47
C LYS A 83 0.17 3.89 11.58
N ASN A 84 1.36 3.32 11.78
CA ASN A 84 2.58 3.66 11.04
C ASN A 84 2.66 3.00 9.67
N ILE A 85 2.02 1.85 9.48
CA ILE A 85 2.00 1.08 8.22
C ILE A 85 0.56 0.92 7.76
N GLY A 86 0.06 1.94 7.05
CA GLY A 86 -1.31 1.98 6.52
C GLY A 86 -1.47 1.08 5.30
N MET A 87 -2.68 0.52 5.09
CA MET A 87 -2.98 -0.31 3.93
C MET A 87 -4.25 0.16 3.21
N VAL A 88 -4.18 0.15 1.88
CA VAL A 88 -5.32 0.35 0.98
C VAL A 88 -5.51 -0.93 0.18
N PHE A 89 -6.69 -1.52 0.28
CA PHE A 89 -7.03 -2.78 -0.38
C PHE A 89 -7.45 -2.57 -1.83
N GLN A 90 -7.35 -3.62 -2.62
CA GLN A 90 -7.75 -3.66 -4.03
C GLN A 90 -9.20 -3.21 -4.23
N ASN A 91 -10.13 -3.77 -3.44
CA ASN A 91 -11.52 -3.35 -3.45
C ASN A 91 -11.72 -2.17 -2.49
N PRO A 92 -12.13 -0.99 -2.98
CA PRO A 92 -12.35 0.15 -2.12
C PRO A 92 -13.54 -0.07 -1.18
N THR A 93 -13.27 -0.14 0.11
CA THR A 93 -14.27 -0.36 1.17
C THR A 93 -14.33 0.84 2.10
N PRO A 94 -14.99 1.95 1.70
CA PRO A 94 -15.25 3.04 2.63
C PRO A 94 -16.18 2.57 3.75
N PHE A 95 -16.00 3.11 4.95
CA PHE A 95 -16.95 2.86 6.03
C PHE A 95 -18.37 3.33 5.62
N PRO A 96 -19.44 2.69 6.11
CA PRO A 96 -20.83 3.12 5.86
C PRO A 96 -21.17 4.40 6.64
N LEU A 97 -20.31 5.39 6.52
CA LEU A 97 -20.34 6.71 7.14
C LEU A 97 -20.32 7.79 6.07
N SER A 98 -20.39 9.05 6.47
CA SER A 98 -20.20 10.17 5.54
C SER A 98 -18.75 10.24 5.04
N ILE A 99 -18.52 10.98 3.93
CA ILE A 99 -17.20 11.24 3.38
C ILE A 99 -16.31 11.88 4.46
N TYR A 100 -16.80 12.90 5.13
CA TYR A 100 -16.10 13.56 6.24
C TYR A 100 -15.74 12.59 7.37
N LYS A 101 -16.70 11.76 7.80
CA LYS A 101 -16.47 10.82 8.89
C LYS A 101 -15.48 9.71 8.53
N ASN A 102 -15.38 9.30 7.26
CA ASN A 102 -14.38 8.32 6.84
C ASN A 102 -12.94 8.78 7.13
N ILE A 103 -12.67 10.08 7.01
CA ILE A 103 -11.33 10.65 7.25
C ILE A 103 -11.17 11.03 8.73
N SER A 104 -12.20 11.68 9.31
CA SER A 104 -12.10 12.21 10.67
C SER A 104 -12.22 11.18 11.77
N TYR A 105 -12.66 9.94 11.47
CA TYR A 105 -12.88 8.89 12.48
C TYR A 105 -11.63 8.56 13.27
N ALA A 106 -10.54 8.21 12.57
CA ALA A 106 -9.27 7.86 13.20
C ALA A 106 -8.65 9.07 13.95
N LEU A 107 -8.73 10.26 13.35
CA LEU A 107 -8.24 11.48 13.99
C LEU A 107 -8.96 11.77 15.31
N LYS A 108 -10.28 11.56 15.36
CA LYS A 108 -11.05 11.68 16.61
C LYS A 108 -10.61 10.66 17.66
N TYR A 109 -10.38 9.42 17.25
CA TYR A 109 -9.89 8.37 18.14
C TYR A 109 -8.56 8.76 18.79
N TYR A 110 -7.66 9.42 18.03
CA TYR A 110 -6.39 9.95 18.54
C TYR A 110 -6.51 11.31 19.26
N GLY A 111 -7.72 11.81 19.55
CA GLY A 111 -7.94 12.97 20.41
C GLY A 111 -7.77 14.35 19.73
N TYR A 112 -7.73 14.42 18.39
CA TYR A 112 -7.63 15.71 17.70
C TYR A 112 -8.91 16.53 17.85
N ASN A 113 -8.78 17.86 18.09
CA ASN A 113 -9.89 18.76 18.29
C ASN A 113 -10.65 19.07 16.98
N LYS A 114 -11.90 19.57 17.10
CA LYS A 114 -12.79 19.79 15.96
C LYS A 114 -12.20 20.73 14.90
N LYS A 115 -11.58 21.83 15.30
CA LYS A 115 -11.02 22.83 14.37
C LYS A 115 -9.86 22.21 13.54
N TYR A 116 -9.01 21.40 14.16
CA TYR A 116 -7.96 20.67 13.47
C TYR A 116 -8.55 19.68 12.45
N LEU A 117 -9.61 18.94 12.85
CA LEU A 117 -10.25 17.95 11.99
C LEU A 117 -10.82 18.57 10.70
N GLU A 118 -11.48 19.73 10.80
CA GLU A 118 -12.07 20.40 9.63
C GLU A 118 -11.02 20.76 8.59
N ASN A 119 -9.93 21.39 9.01
CA ASN A 119 -8.83 21.75 8.11
C ASN A 119 -8.14 20.49 7.54
N LYS A 120 -7.83 19.53 8.40
CA LYS A 120 -7.11 18.31 8.00
C LYS A 120 -7.89 17.47 6.98
N VAL A 121 -9.20 17.35 7.13
CA VAL A 121 -10.07 16.64 6.18
C VAL A 121 -10.02 17.31 4.80
N ILE A 122 -10.10 18.64 4.76
CA ILE A 122 -10.02 19.40 3.51
C ILE A 122 -8.66 19.21 2.84
N ASP A 123 -7.57 19.34 3.60
CA ASP A 123 -6.21 19.21 3.08
C ASP A 123 -5.94 17.79 2.52
N ILE A 124 -6.39 16.77 3.22
CA ILE A 124 -6.24 15.39 2.77
C ILE A 124 -7.07 15.13 1.50
N LEU A 125 -8.31 15.62 1.45
CA LEU A 125 -9.15 15.49 0.24
C LEU A 125 -8.52 16.20 -0.96
N LYS A 126 -7.89 17.36 -0.76
CA LYS A 126 -7.11 18.04 -1.81
C LYS A 126 -5.90 17.23 -2.24
N THR A 127 -5.17 16.65 -1.28
CA THR A 127 -3.98 15.81 -1.54
C THR A 127 -4.31 14.63 -2.45
N VAL A 128 -5.49 14.00 -2.28
CA VAL A 128 -5.92 12.87 -3.12
C VAL A 128 -6.75 13.30 -4.34
N ASN A 129 -6.77 14.57 -4.70
CA ASN A 129 -7.53 15.12 -5.82
C ASN A 129 -9.03 14.75 -5.78
N LEU A 130 -9.65 14.77 -4.59
CA LEU A 130 -11.06 14.43 -4.40
C LEU A 130 -11.90 15.63 -3.94
N TYR A 131 -11.30 16.67 -3.35
CA TYR A 131 -12.01 17.77 -2.69
C TYR A 131 -13.03 18.45 -3.59
N ASP A 132 -12.65 18.87 -4.79
CA ASP A 132 -13.54 19.61 -5.70
C ASP A 132 -14.76 18.81 -6.16
N GLU A 133 -14.63 17.46 -6.19
CA GLU A 133 -15.72 16.58 -6.56
C GLU A 133 -16.72 16.33 -5.41
N VAL A 134 -16.32 16.62 -4.14
CA VAL A 134 -17.13 16.24 -2.97
C VAL A 134 -17.37 17.39 -1.95
N LYS A 135 -16.80 18.58 -2.15
CA LYS A 135 -16.85 19.70 -1.18
C LYS A 135 -18.26 20.05 -0.73
N ASP A 136 -19.25 19.98 -1.61
CA ASP A 136 -20.65 20.33 -1.34
C ASP A 136 -21.46 19.17 -0.74
N LYS A 137 -20.85 17.97 -0.62
CA LYS A 137 -21.53 16.74 -0.16
C LYS A 137 -20.73 15.94 0.88
N LEU A 138 -19.86 16.59 1.66
CA LEU A 138 -19.00 15.93 2.66
C LEU A 138 -19.78 15.13 3.72
N ASN A 139 -21.00 15.53 4.00
CA ASN A 139 -21.87 14.86 4.97
C ASN A 139 -22.72 13.73 4.38
N THR A 140 -22.65 13.50 3.06
CA THR A 140 -23.37 12.39 2.42
C THR A 140 -22.63 11.06 2.62
N SER A 141 -23.37 9.95 2.49
CA SER A 141 -22.81 8.61 2.60
C SER A 141 -21.71 8.36 1.56
N ALA A 142 -20.55 7.89 2.00
CA ALA A 142 -19.42 7.50 1.16
C ALA A 142 -19.76 6.32 0.22
N LEU A 143 -20.78 5.52 0.54
CA LEU A 143 -21.20 4.41 -0.31
C LEU A 143 -21.78 4.86 -1.67
N LYS A 144 -22.24 6.13 -1.76
CA LYS A 144 -22.77 6.73 -3.00
C LYS A 144 -21.70 7.22 -3.96
N LEU A 145 -20.42 7.17 -3.59
CA LEU A 145 -19.31 7.59 -4.43
C LEU A 145 -19.07 6.60 -5.57
N SER A 146 -18.52 7.09 -6.70
CA SER A 146 -18.02 6.23 -7.80
C SER A 146 -16.83 5.37 -7.34
N GLY A 147 -16.46 4.36 -8.11
CA GLY A 147 -15.33 3.48 -7.79
C GLY A 147 -14.03 4.26 -7.55
N GLY A 148 -13.66 5.15 -8.48
CA GLY A 148 -12.47 5.98 -8.35
C GLY A 148 -12.52 6.97 -7.18
N GLN A 149 -13.70 7.55 -6.89
CA GLN A 149 -13.89 8.39 -5.71
C GLN A 149 -13.76 7.59 -4.41
N LYS A 150 -14.30 6.37 -4.35
CA LYS A 150 -14.14 5.46 -3.20
C LYS A 150 -12.68 5.11 -2.97
N GLN A 151 -11.94 4.81 -4.04
CA GLN A 151 -10.52 4.46 -3.94
C GLN A 151 -9.71 5.65 -3.39
N ARG A 152 -9.91 6.85 -3.92
CA ARG A 152 -9.26 8.06 -3.41
C ARG A 152 -9.68 8.37 -1.97
N LEU A 153 -10.93 8.10 -1.58
CA LEU A 153 -11.36 8.26 -0.19
C LEU A 153 -10.69 7.23 0.74
N CYS A 154 -10.50 5.98 0.31
CA CYS A 154 -9.76 4.97 1.09
C CYS A 154 -8.29 5.37 1.25
N LEU A 155 -7.66 5.92 0.21
CA LEU A 155 -6.31 6.49 0.29
C LEU A 155 -6.27 7.68 1.27
N ALA A 156 -7.23 8.62 1.18
CA ALA A 156 -7.38 9.75 2.10
C ALA A 156 -7.53 9.28 3.56
N ARG A 157 -8.32 8.24 3.80
CA ARG A 157 -8.49 7.65 5.13
C ARG A 157 -7.17 7.10 5.68
N SER A 158 -6.39 6.38 4.86
CA SER A 158 -5.09 5.88 5.27
C SER A 158 -4.10 7.01 5.58
N LEU A 159 -4.12 8.09 4.80
CA LEU A 159 -3.27 9.27 5.01
C LEU A 159 -3.64 10.08 6.25
N SER A 160 -4.87 9.95 6.77
CA SER A 160 -5.37 10.80 7.87
C SER A 160 -4.53 10.68 9.13
N VAL A 161 -3.98 9.51 9.40
CA VAL A 161 -3.13 9.23 10.58
C VAL A 161 -1.64 9.46 10.34
N GLU A 162 -1.28 9.99 9.16
CA GLU A 162 0.10 10.27 8.74
C GLU A 162 1.05 9.07 8.92
N PRO A 163 0.79 7.95 8.24
CA PRO A 163 1.63 6.76 8.36
C PRO A 163 3.04 7.01 7.81
N ASN A 164 4.01 6.21 8.21
CA ASN A 164 5.35 6.24 7.61
C ASN A 164 5.40 5.44 6.30
N ILE A 165 4.60 4.37 6.22
CA ILE A 165 4.53 3.47 5.07
C ILE A 165 3.08 3.34 4.60
N LEU A 166 2.86 3.41 3.28
CA LEU A 166 1.60 3.11 2.61
C LEU A 166 1.75 1.83 1.81
N LEU A 167 0.95 0.83 2.14
CA LEU A 167 0.81 -0.42 1.40
C LEU A 167 -0.42 -0.30 0.49
N LEU A 168 -0.23 -0.50 -0.81
CA LEU A 168 -1.29 -0.36 -1.81
C LEU A 168 -1.42 -1.66 -2.59
N ASP A 169 -2.56 -2.32 -2.45
CA ASP A 169 -2.86 -3.56 -3.18
C ASP A 169 -3.68 -3.23 -4.41
N GLU A 170 -3.08 -3.27 -5.58
CA GLU A 170 -3.69 -3.01 -6.90
C GLU A 170 -4.63 -1.78 -6.94
N PRO A 171 -4.20 -0.59 -6.51
CA PRO A 171 -5.10 0.55 -6.27
C PRO A 171 -5.78 1.10 -7.51
N CYS A 172 -5.37 0.70 -8.72
CA CYS A 172 -5.92 1.17 -9.99
C CYS A 172 -6.60 0.07 -10.82
N SER A 173 -6.66 -1.19 -10.34
CA SER A 173 -7.07 -2.35 -11.15
C SER A 173 -8.52 -2.28 -11.68
N SER A 174 -9.42 -1.59 -10.99
CA SER A 174 -10.84 -1.46 -11.36
C SER A 174 -11.22 -0.06 -11.84
N LEU A 175 -10.23 0.79 -12.16
CA LEU A 175 -10.45 2.18 -12.52
C LEU A 175 -10.24 2.43 -14.02
N ASP A 176 -10.95 3.42 -14.54
CA ASP A 176 -10.66 3.98 -15.85
C ASP A 176 -9.30 4.71 -15.87
N ILE A 177 -8.83 5.04 -17.07
CA ILE A 177 -7.52 5.66 -17.30
C ILE A 177 -7.40 6.98 -16.52
N ILE A 178 -8.43 7.85 -16.56
CA ILE A 178 -8.39 9.17 -15.93
C ILE A 178 -8.27 9.07 -14.42
N ASN A 179 -9.04 8.17 -13.80
CA ASN A 179 -8.97 7.97 -12.36
C ASN A 179 -7.66 7.28 -11.94
N SER A 180 -7.12 6.39 -12.77
CA SER A 180 -5.81 5.77 -12.54
C SER A 180 -4.68 6.82 -12.56
N GLU A 181 -4.67 7.71 -13.54
CA GLU A 181 -3.70 8.80 -13.65
C GLU A 181 -3.73 9.73 -12.43
N LYS A 182 -4.93 10.10 -11.95
CA LYS A 182 -5.08 10.92 -10.73
C LYS A 182 -4.45 10.25 -9.49
N ILE A 183 -4.57 8.93 -9.37
CA ILE A 183 -3.93 8.18 -8.28
C ILE A 183 -2.42 8.15 -8.47
N GLU A 184 -1.92 7.85 -9.66
CA GLU A 184 -0.50 7.80 -9.96
C GLU A 184 0.20 9.13 -9.66
N GLU A 185 -0.36 10.25 -10.13
CA GLU A 185 0.14 11.60 -9.83
C GLU A 185 0.16 11.88 -8.32
N THR A 186 -0.89 11.43 -7.62
CA THR A 186 -0.96 11.55 -6.16
C THR A 186 0.17 10.77 -5.50
N LEU A 187 0.41 9.51 -5.90
CA LEU A 187 1.46 8.67 -5.33
C LEU A 187 2.87 9.24 -5.57
N ILE A 188 3.13 9.79 -6.78
CA ILE A 188 4.40 10.45 -7.11
C ILE A 188 4.67 11.63 -6.17
N LYS A 189 3.65 12.45 -5.85
CA LYS A 189 3.79 13.55 -4.88
C LYS A 189 3.95 13.06 -3.44
N LEU A 190 3.23 12.01 -3.08
CA LEU A 190 3.25 11.47 -1.72
C LEU A 190 4.58 10.84 -1.34
N LYS A 191 5.39 10.35 -2.29
CA LYS A 191 6.69 9.73 -1.99
C LYS A 191 7.70 10.68 -1.33
N GLU A 192 7.52 11.99 -1.48
CA GLU A 192 8.37 12.96 -0.78
C GLU A 192 8.25 12.86 0.75
N LYS A 193 7.09 12.43 1.23
CA LYS A 193 6.78 12.32 2.66
C LYS A 193 6.63 10.87 3.14
N TYR A 194 6.17 9.97 2.29
CA TYR A 194 5.79 8.61 2.64
C TYR A 194 6.60 7.58 1.86
N THR A 195 6.91 6.48 2.50
CA THR A 195 7.40 5.28 1.80
C THR A 195 6.19 4.53 1.24
N ILE A 196 6.23 4.13 -0.03
CA ILE A 196 5.10 3.50 -0.70
C ILE A 196 5.51 2.14 -1.23
N ILE A 197 4.74 1.11 -0.89
CA ILE A 197 4.90 -0.24 -1.43
C ILE A 197 3.60 -0.56 -2.17
N ILE A 198 3.69 -0.73 -3.48
CA ILE A 198 2.52 -0.96 -4.34
C ILE A 198 2.60 -2.31 -5.02
N VAL A 199 1.55 -3.12 -4.89
CA VAL A 199 1.34 -4.30 -5.72
C VAL A 199 0.56 -3.88 -6.96
N THR A 200 1.03 -4.28 -8.13
CA THR A 200 0.32 -4.06 -9.39
C THR A 200 0.67 -5.15 -10.41
N HIS A 201 -0.30 -5.50 -11.25
CA HIS A 201 -0.08 -6.31 -12.45
C HIS A 201 0.14 -5.42 -13.69
N ASN A 202 -0.03 -4.09 -13.57
CA ASN A 202 0.19 -3.16 -14.66
C ASN A 202 1.67 -2.74 -14.72
N ILE A 203 2.39 -3.33 -15.69
CA ILE A 203 3.81 -3.09 -15.93
C ILE A 203 4.09 -1.60 -16.24
N ASN A 204 3.22 -0.95 -17.01
CA ASN A 204 3.39 0.45 -17.37
C ASN A 204 3.25 1.37 -16.15
N GLN A 205 2.31 1.07 -15.27
CA GLN A 205 2.17 1.77 -13.98
C GLN A 205 3.44 1.61 -13.16
N ALA A 206 3.92 0.38 -12.95
CA ALA A 206 5.14 0.12 -12.20
C ALA A 206 6.34 0.90 -12.76
N LYS A 207 6.54 0.87 -14.08
CA LYS A 207 7.60 1.64 -14.76
C LYS A 207 7.50 3.16 -14.54
N LYS A 208 6.27 3.69 -14.58
CA LYS A 208 6.00 5.14 -14.52
C LYS A 208 6.23 5.74 -13.16
N ILE A 209 5.80 5.04 -12.08
CA ILE A 209 5.75 5.66 -10.75
C ILE A 209 6.82 5.19 -9.78
N SER A 210 7.45 4.02 -10.00
CA SER A 210 8.30 3.40 -8.99
C SER A 210 9.78 3.75 -9.12
N ASP A 211 10.44 3.89 -7.99
CA ASP A 211 11.90 4.03 -7.90
C ASP A 211 12.58 2.65 -7.94
N ASN A 212 11.99 1.67 -7.26
CA ASN A 212 12.47 0.29 -7.19
C ASN A 212 11.36 -0.69 -7.61
N ALA A 213 11.74 -1.85 -8.12
CA ALA A 213 10.83 -2.91 -8.50
C ALA A 213 11.29 -4.26 -7.94
N ILE A 214 10.32 -5.08 -7.55
CA ILE A 214 10.50 -6.44 -7.05
C ILE A 214 9.66 -7.35 -7.95
N PHE A 215 10.28 -8.35 -8.56
CA PHE A 215 9.57 -9.39 -9.28
C PHE A 215 9.40 -10.63 -8.40
N MET A 216 8.15 -11.03 -8.19
CA MET A 216 7.78 -12.23 -7.43
C MET A 216 7.24 -13.33 -8.33
N TYR A 217 7.63 -14.56 -8.01
CA TYR A 217 7.14 -15.76 -8.68
C TYR A 217 7.10 -16.94 -7.69
N ASN A 218 5.97 -17.65 -7.64
CA ASN A 218 5.77 -18.82 -6.76
C ASN A 218 6.21 -18.60 -5.30
N GLY A 219 5.78 -17.51 -4.70
CA GLY A 219 6.05 -17.19 -3.30
C GLY A 219 7.47 -16.71 -3.01
N LYS A 220 8.30 -16.47 -4.01
CA LYS A 220 9.69 -16.02 -3.86
C LYS A 220 9.93 -14.70 -4.54
N ILE A 221 10.91 -13.93 -4.03
CA ILE A 221 11.50 -12.82 -4.77
C ILE A 221 12.54 -13.42 -5.75
N ILE A 222 12.30 -13.21 -7.03
CA ILE A 222 13.18 -13.69 -8.09
C ILE A 222 14.22 -12.64 -8.45
N GLU A 223 13.78 -11.37 -8.46
CA GLU A 223 14.67 -10.26 -8.80
C GLU A 223 14.17 -8.98 -8.12
N SER A 224 15.09 -8.12 -7.67
CA SER A 224 14.78 -6.82 -7.09
C SER A 224 15.89 -5.81 -7.41
N GLY A 225 15.53 -4.54 -7.57
CA GLY A 225 16.49 -3.48 -7.88
C GLY A 225 15.81 -2.19 -8.33
N LYS A 226 16.60 -1.31 -8.92
CA LYS A 226 16.07 -0.08 -9.52
C LYS A 226 15.08 -0.43 -10.64
N THR A 227 13.98 0.31 -10.70
CA THR A 227 12.95 0.10 -11.72
C THR A 227 13.55 0.08 -13.12
N GLN A 228 14.45 1.02 -13.43
CA GLN A 228 15.10 1.07 -14.73
C GLN A 228 15.84 -0.24 -15.06
N ASP A 229 16.58 -0.79 -14.11
CA ASP A 229 17.39 -2.01 -14.34
C ASP A 229 16.49 -3.23 -14.56
N ILE A 230 15.48 -3.41 -13.69
CA ILE A 230 14.53 -4.54 -13.76
C ILE A 230 13.78 -4.55 -15.08
N PHE A 231 13.38 -3.40 -15.59
CA PHE A 231 12.56 -3.33 -16.81
C PHE A 231 13.35 -3.22 -18.11
N SER A 232 14.59 -2.71 -18.07
CA SER A 232 15.42 -2.55 -19.29
C SER A 232 16.42 -3.68 -19.50
N ASN A 233 16.95 -4.26 -18.40
CA ASN A 233 17.95 -5.32 -18.44
C ASN A 233 17.80 -6.32 -17.30
N PRO A 234 16.67 -7.06 -17.25
CA PRO A 234 16.44 -8.07 -16.23
C PRO A 234 17.50 -9.18 -16.32
N LYS A 235 18.05 -9.54 -15.16
CA LYS A 235 19.12 -10.56 -15.06
C LYS A 235 18.56 -11.98 -15.07
N ASN A 236 17.33 -12.14 -14.56
CA ASN A 236 16.68 -13.44 -14.48
C ASN A 236 15.78 -13.69 -15.69
N GLN A 237 15.89 -14.87 -16.31
CA GLN A 237 15.11 -15.22 -17.50
C GLN A 237 13.59 -15.25 -17.22
N VAL A 238 13.16 -15.63 -16.00
CA VAL A 238 11.74 -15.64 -15.64
C VAL A 238 11.20 -14.21 -15.58
N THR A 239 11.97 -13.27 -15.01
CA THR A 239 11.64 -11.82 -15.01
C THR A 239 11.52 -11.30 -16.43
N LYS A 240 12.50 -11.61 -17.28
CA LYS A 240 12.54 -11.19 -18.68
C LYS A 240 11.31 -11.67 -19.45
N ASN A 241 10.95 -12.92 -19.31
CA ASN A 241 9.78 -13.49 -19.98
C ASN A 241 8.47 -12.83 -19.52
N TYR A 242 8.36 -12.50 -18.21
CA TYR A 242 7.17 -11.83 -17.67
C TYR A 242 7.02 -10.40 -18.15
N ILE A 243 8.12 -9.66 -18.32
CA ILE A 243 8.09 -8.25 -18.71
C ILE A 243 7.83 -8.07 -20.21
N LEU A 244 8.24 -9.06 -21.04
CA LEU A 244 8.10 -8.99 -22.50
C LEU A 244 6.75 -9.52 -23.03
N ASN A 245 5.97 -10.23 -22.19
CA ASN A 245 4.61 -10.69 -22.50
C ASN A 245 3.57 -9.68 -21.99
#